data_3e89345cbcc19feefea261e1cee86135
#
_entry.id   3e89345cbcc19feefea261e1cee86135
#
_cell.length_a   1.000
_cell.length_b   1.000
_cell.length_c   1.000
_cell.angle_alpha   90.00
_cell.angle_beta   90.00
_cell.angle_gamma   90.00
#
_symmetry.space_group_name_H-M   'P 1'
#
loop_
_entity.id
_entity.type
_entity.pdbx_description
1 polymer ?
#
loop_
_entity_poly.entity_id
_entity_poly.type
_entity_poly.pdbx_seq_one_letter_code
_entity_poly.pdbx_strand_id
1 'polypeptide(L)'
;YEMLRSLVGSEMCIRDRDEAVCRKCKRPSCIYPKVCPNLNTDHRPLLDIYHAVDALPGIKKSFIGSGVRYDLLLHQSKDPNTNKSTQEYTRELIARHVSGRLKVAPEHTSDRVLNIMRKPPFSQFGEFKKIFDRINHEEGLRQQLIPYFISSHPGCKEEDMAELAVITKRLDFHLEQVQDFTPTPMTVATEAWYTGFHPYTLEPVFSAKTQREKLAQRQFFFWYKPEERRNIINELRRIGRTDLIDKLYGKR
;
A
#
# COMPACT_ATOMS: atom_id res chain seq x y z
N TYR A 1 -2.75 18.14 -14.29
CA TYR A 1 -1.96 16.90 -14.10
C TYR A 1 -0.93 17.03 -12.97
N GLU A 2 -0.38 18.21 -12.74
CA GLU A 2 0.52 18.48 -11.60
C GLU A 2 -0.23 18.61 -10.26
N MET A 3 -1.46 19.09 -10.27
CA MET A 3 -2.29 19.21 -9.06
C MET A 3 -2.63 17.86 -8.41
N LEU A 4 -2.75 16.77 -9.19
CA LEU A 4 -3.04 15.44 -8.65
C LEU A 4 -1.80 14.77 -8.00
N ARG A 5 -0.59 15.20 -8.35
CA ARG A 5 0.65 14.77 -7.66
C ARG A 5 0.79 15.43 -6.29
N SER A 6 0.24 16.62 -6.10
CA SER A 6 0.33 17.39 -4.86
C SER A 6 -0.47 16.79 -3.72
N LEU A 7 -1.57 16.11 -4.02
CA LEU A 7 -2.46 15.54 -3.01
C LEU A 7 -1.99 14.17 -2.47
N VAL A 8 -0.98 13.54 -3.06
CA VAL A 8 -0.53 12.16 -2.73
C VAL A 8 0.86 12.12 -2.08
N GLY A 9 1.24 13.10 -1.30
CA GLY A 9 2.45 13.07 -0.48
C GLY A 9 3.77 13.33 -1.20
N SER A 10 3.79 13.53 -2.53
CA SER A 10 5.02 13.87 -3.25
C SER A 10 5.37 15.36 -3.15
N GLU A 11 4.40 16.24 -2.97
CA GLU A 11 4.67 17.68 -2.75
C GLU A 11 5.08 18.00 -1.31
N MET A 12 4.66 17.25 -0.31
CA MET A 12 5.24 17.35 1.02
C MET A 12 6.75 17.13 0.96
N CYS A 13 7.23 16.18 0.14
CA CYS A 13 8.65 15.96 -0.06
C CYS A 13 9.40 17.13 -0.71
N ILE A 14 8.72 18.01 -1.46
CA ILE A 14 9.35 19.11 -2.20
C ILE A 14 9.41 20.39 -1.37
N ARG A 15 8.37 20.68 -0.60
CA ARG A 15 8.24 21.95 0.15
C ARG A 15 8.87 21.92 1.54
N ASP A 16 8.90 20.76 2.19
CA ASP A 16 9.26 20.64 3.61
C ASP A 16 10.62 19.99 3.80
N ARG A 17 11.64 20.47 3.09
CA ARG A 17 13.01 19.96 3.18
C ARG A 17 14.02 21.09 2.99
N ASP A 18 15.20 20.93 3.61
CA ASP A 18 16.34 21.80 3.33
C ASP A 18 16.81 21.58 1.89
N GLU A 19 16.59 22.59 1.05
CA GLU A 19 16.90 22.55 -0.37
C GLU A 19 18.41 22.46 -0.62
N ALA A 20 19.25 23.06 0.21
CA ALA A 20 20.68 23.01 0.07
C ALA A 20 21.23 21.58 0.26
N VAL A 21 20.65 20.83 1.19
CA VAL A 21 20.95 19.40 1.39
C VAL A 21 20.46 18.57 0.21
N CYS A 22 19.25 18.87 -0.30
CA CYS A 22 18.65 18.12 -1.40
C CYS A 22 19.39 18.29 -2.72
N ARG A 23 19.91 19.48 -3.03
CA ARG A 23 20.70 19.73 -4.24
C ARG A 23 21.93 18.82 -4.39
N LYS A 24 22.49 18.37 -3.28
CA LYS A 24 23.66 17.47 -3.25
C LYS A 24 23.28 15.99 -3.04
N CYS A 25 22.01 15.71 -2.86
CA CYS A 25 21.53 14.38 -2.52
C CYS A 25 21.52 13.44 -3.74
N LYS A 26 22.12 12.26 -3.59
CA LYS A 26 22.11 11.19 -4.60
C LYS A 26 21.11 10.06 -4.31
N ARG A 27 20.26 10.21 -3.30
CA ARG A 27 19.27 9.19 -2.96
C ARG A 27 18.18 9.14 -4.03
N PRO A 28 17.84 7.95 -4.52
CA PRO A 28 16.79 7.79 -5.52
C PRO A 28 15.37 7.90 -4.94
N SER A 29 15.22 7.92 -3.61
CA SER A 29 13.94 8.09 -2.91
C SER A 29 14.11 8.74 -1.54
N CYS A 30 13.15 9.60 -1.17
CA CYS A 30 13.11 10.21 0.17
C CYS A 30 12.46 9.31 1.23
N ILE A 31 11.80 8.24 0.82
CA ILE A 31 11.02 7.37 1.72
C ILE A 31 11.48 5.92 1.70
N TYR A 32 12.20 5.47 0.69
CA TYR A 32 12.67 4.09 0.55
C TYR A 32 14.21 4.03 0.44
N PRO A 33 14.87 3.01 1.03
CA PRO A 33 14.35 2.00 1.97
C PRO A 33 14.06 2.54 3.38
N LYS A 34 14.51 3.74 3.68
CA LYS A 34 14.27 4.44 4.95
C LYS A 34 13.90 5.89 4.67
N VAL A 35 13.02 6.45 5.49
CA VAL A 35 12.65 7.87 5.42
C VAL A 35 13.89 8.74 5.54
N CYS A 36 13.99 9.74 4.66
CA CYS A 36 15.12 10.68 4.65
C CYS A 36 15.07 11.58 5.90
N PRO A 37 16.17 11.75 6.63
CA PRO A 37 16.19 12.65 7.78
C PRO A 37 15.87 14.12 7.44
N ASN A 38 16.04 14.50 6.17
CA ASN A 38 15.72 15.84 5.66
C ASN A 38 14.26 15.98 5.20
N LEU A 39 13.45 14.92 5.32
CA LEU A 39 12.02 14.96 5.01
C LEU A 39 11.26 15.40 6.27
N ASN A 40 10.51 16.50 6.17
CA ASN A 40 9.57 16.85 7.21
C ASN A 40 8.41 15.83 7.23
N THR A 41 8.23 15.18 8.36
CA THR A 41 7.15 14.21 8.59
C THR A 41 6.14 14.71 9.64
N ASP A 42 6.17 15.99 9.97
CA ASP A 42 5.20 16.60 10.88
C ASP A 42 3.83 16.71 10.20
N HIS A 43 2.82 16.13 10.80
CA HIS A 43 1.44 16.14 10.31
C HIS A 43 0.61 17.30 10.89
N ARG A 44 1.20 18.22 11.68
CA ARG A 44 0.51 19.37 12.24
C ARG A 44 -0.17 20.24 11.17
N PRO A 45 0.50 20.57 10.04
CA PRO A 45 -0.13 21.39 9.01
C PRO A 45 -1.40 20.75 8.41
N LEU A 46 -1.47 19.39 8.36
CA LEU A 46 -2.66 18.70 7.89
C LEU A 46 -3.81 18.78 8.90
N LEU A 47 -3.52 18.66 10.20
CA LEU A 47 -4.50 18.87 11.26
C LEU A 47 -5.08 20.29 11.19
N ASP A 48 -4.22 21.30 11.05
CA ASP A 48 -4.64 22.70 10.95
C ASP A 48 -5.58 22.92 9.75
N ILE A 49 -5.31 22.26 8.61
CA ILE A 49 -6.18 22.30 7.43
C ILE A 49 -7.55 21.68 7.74
N TYR A 50 -7.58 20.48 8.35
CA TYR A 50 -8.85 19.83 8.70
C TYR A 50 -9.66 20.68 9.67
N HIS A 51 -9.03 21.21 10.73
CA HIS A 51 -9.70 22.10 11.68
C HIS A 51 -10.23 23.38 11.01
N ALA A 52 -9.45 23.99 10.11
CA ALA A 52 -9.89 25.17 9.38
C ALA A 52 -11.08 24.88 8.46
N VAL A 53 -11.07 23.71 7.77
CA VAL A 53 -12.18 23.30 6.90
C VAL A 53 -13.44 23.01 7.71
N ASP A 54 -13.31 22.27 8.81
CA ASP A 54 -14.46 21.91 9.66
C ASP A 54 -15.07 23.12 10.38
N ALA A 55 -14.30 24.20 10.56
CA ALA A 55 -14.78 25.46 11.12
C ALA A 55 -15.56 26.33 10.13
N LEU A 56 -15.57 26.02 8.83
CA LEU A 56 -16.28 26.82 7.83
C LEU A 56 -17.80 26.69 7.97
N PRO A 57 -18.55 27.83 7.88
CA PRO A 57 -20.00 27.77 7.91
C PRO A 57 -20.58 26.87 6.83
N GLY A 58 -21.51 25.99 7.21
CA GLY A 58 -22.17 25.06 6.28
C GLY A 58 -21.44 23.73 6.06
N ILE A 59 -20.20 23.59 6.49
CA ILE A 59 -19.49 22.30 6.48
C ILE A 59 -19.93 21.48 7.70
N LYS A 60 -20.48 20.31 7.45
CA LYS A 60 -20.87 19.37 8.52
C LYS A 60 -19.75 18.42 8.90
N LYS A 61 -19.01 17.92 7.90
CA LYS A 61 -17.85 17.03 8.04
C LYS A 61 -16.99 17.11 6.80
N SER A 62 -15.67 16.99 6.98
CA SER A 62 -14.71 16.80 5.91
C SER A 62 -14.22 15.34 5.89
N PHE A 63 -14.10 14.74 4.71
CA PHE A 63 -13.67 13.36 4.59
C PHE A 63 -12.49 13.24 3.63
N ILE A 64 -11.54 12.34 3.97
CA ILE A 64 -10.47 11.97 3.06
C ILE A 64 -11.02 11.11 1.92
N GLY A 65 -10.81 11.53 0.68
CA GLY A 65 -11.23 10.78 -0.51
C GLY A 65 -10.14 9.87 -1.09
N SER A 66 -8.89 10.09 -0.72
CA SER A 66 -7.72 9.32 -1.18
C SER A 66 -7.26 8.28 -0.14
N GLY A 67 -6.32 7.42 -0.54
CA GLY A 67 -5.64 6.54 0.42
C GLY A 67 -4.61 7.29 1.26
N VAL A 68 -4.21 6.69 2.39
CA VAL A 68 -3.18 7.23 3.27
C VAL A 68 -1.86 6.46 3.15
N ARG A 69 -0.77 7.17 3.39
CA ARG A 69 0.58 6.62 3.47
C ARG A 69 0.86 6.14 4.90
N TYR A 70 0.37 4.96 5.23
CA TYR A 70 0.52 4.40 6.58
C TYR A 70 1.99 4.21 7.01
N ASP A 71 2.90 4.04 6.08
CA ASP A 71 4.33 3.98 6.35
C ASP A 71 4.90 5.28 6.95
N LEU A 72 4.38 6.44 6.54
CA LEU A 72 4.72 7.72 7.16
C LEU A 72 4.02 7.92 8.50
N LEU A 73 2.81 7.40 8.67
CA LEU A 73 2.10 7.44 9.95
C LEU A 73 2.76 6.57 11.03
N LEU A 74 3.46 5.52 10.61
CA LEU A 74 4.23 4.63 11.50
C LEU A 74 5.67 5.10 11.73
N HIS A 75 6.14 6.07 10.92
CA HIS A 75 7.50 6.57 11.03
C HIS A 75 7.75 7.25 12.38
N GLN A 76 8.86 6.89 13.02
CA GLN A 76 9.33 7.53 14.24
C GLN A 76 10.40 8.58 13.89
N SER A 77 10.03 9.85 14.04
CA SER A 77 10.96 10.97 13.95
C SER A 77 11.87 11.02 15.19
N LYS A 78 13.02 11.67 15.04
CA LYS A 78 13.88 12.01 16.20
C LYS A 78 13.27 13.09 17.09
N ASP A 79 12.37 13.91 16.54
CA ASP A 79 11.65 14.94 17.29
C ASP A 79 10.36 14.36 17.92
N PRO A 80 10.26 14.34 19.28
CA PRO A 80 9.08 13.86 19.97
C PRO A 80 7.78 14.63 19.61
N ASN A 81 7.88 15.92 19.29
CA ASN A 81 6.71 16.73 18.94
C ASN A 81 6.13 16.26 17.59
N THR A 82 6.99 15.96 16.63
CA THR A 82 6.58 15.36 15.34
C THR A 82 5.88 14.02 15.56
N ASN A 83 6.39 13.16 16.44
CA ASN A 83 5.74 11.88 16.74
C ASN A 83 4.35 12.09 17.38
N LYS A 84 4.25 13.05 18.29
CA LYS A 84 2.98 13.40 18.94
C LYS A 84 1.96 13.90 17.90
N SER A 85 2.35 14.85 17.04
CA SER A 85 1.46 15.38 16.00
C SER A 85 1.01 14.30 15.01
N THR A 86 1.88 13.35 14.67
CA THR A 86 1.54 12.20 13.81
C THR A 86 0.53 11.27 14.48
N GLN A 87 0.66 11.03 15.79
CA GLN A 87 -0.32 10.22 16.54
C GLN A 87 -1.68 10.94 16.64
N GLU A 88 -1.68 12.24 16.93
CA GLU A 88 -2.89 13.08 16.95
C GLU A 88 -3.58 13.06 15.58
N TYR A 89 -2.82 13.30 14.50
CA TYR A 89 -3.33 13.24 13.14
C TYR A 89 -3.93 11.88 12.80
N THR A 90 -3.23 10.79 13.12
CA THR A 90 -3.70 9.43 12.84
C THR A 90 -5.03 9.14 13.55
N ARG A 91 -5.14 9.55 14.82
CA ARG A 91 -6.37 9.37 15.60
C ARG A 91 -7.51 10.20 15.03
N GLU A 92 -7.27 11.49 14.79
CA GLU A 92 -8.30 12.40 14.29
C GLU A 92 -8.76 12.01 12.87
N LEU A 93 -7.82 11.67 12.00
CA LEU A 93 -8.14 11.18 10.66
C LEU A 93 -9.11 10.00 10.71
N ILE A 94 -8.79 8.97 11.49
CA ILE A 94 -9.62 7.76 11.59
C ILE A 94 -10.95 8.08 12.28
N ALA A 95 -10.93 8.83 13.38
CA ALA A 95 -12.13 9.10 14.15
C ALA A 95 -13.14 10.02 13.44
N ARG A 96 -12.66 10.99 12.65
CA ARG A 96 -13.51 12.08 12.13
C ARG A 96 -13.57 12.19 10.61
N HIS A 97 -12.47 11.85 9.91
CA HIS A 97 -12.31 12.14 8.49
C HIS A 97 -12.40 10.91 7.57
N VAL A 98 -12.75 9.75 8.11
CA VAL A 98 -13.06 8.54 7.33
C VAL A 98 -14.57 8.37 7.25
N SER A 99 -15.10 8.29 6.02
CA SER A 99 -16.53 8.12 5.74
C SER A 99 -17.03 6.66 5.85
N GLY A 100 -16.41 5.84 6.71
CA GLY A 100 -16.71 4.42 6.88
C GLY A 100 -15.75 3.47 6.17
N ARG A 101 -15.03 3.90 5.14
CA ARG A 101 -14.09 3.08 4.36
C ARG A 101 -12.79 3.85 4.11
N LEU A 102 -11.67 3.35 4.64
CA LEU A 102 -10.35 3.93 4.42
C LEU A 102 -9.57 3.10 3.41
N LYS A 103 -9.18 3.72 2.30
CA LYS A 103 -8.32 3.09 1.29
C LYS A 103 -6.88 3.12 1.75
N VAL A 104 -6.19 2.00 1.58
CA VAL A 104 -4.75 1.85 1.86
C VAL A 104 -4.11 1.00 0.78
N ALA A 105 -2.83 1.24 0.49
CA ALA A 105 -2.14 0.60 -0.62
C ALA A 105 -0.95 -0.24 -0.12
N PRO A 106 -1.17 -1.44 0.49
CA PRO A 106 -0.11 -2.38 0.78
C PRO A 106 0.56 -2.93 -0.49
N GLU A 107 -0.12 -2.89 -1.64
CA GLU A 107 0.30 -3.29 -2.98
C GLU A 107 0.54 -4.79 -3.13
N HIS A 108 1.21 -5.43 -2.18
CA HIS A 108 1.49 -6.87 -2.17
C HIS A 108 1.71 -7.37 -0.74
N THR A 109 1.74 -8.72 -0.55
CA THR A 109 2.05 -9.36 0.74
C THR A 109 3.45 -9.97 0.78
N SER A 110 4.10 -10.16 -0.38
CA SER A 110 5.47 -10.68 -0.49
C SER A 110 6.47 -9.53 -0.38
N ASP A 111 7.31 -9.55 0.66
CA ASP A 111 8.35 -8.52 0.84
C ASP A 111 9.37 -8.51 -0.31
N ARG A 112 9.61 -9.65 -0.96
CA ARG A 112 10.44 -9.74 -2.16
C ARG A 112 9.87 -8.89 -3.30
N VAL A 113 8.57 -8.96 -3.53
CA VAL A 113 7.87 -8.16 -4.55
C VAL A 113 7.83 -6.68 -4.11
N LEU A 114 7.53 -6.42 -2.84
CA LEU A 114 7.51 -5.06 -2.27
C LEU A 114 8.87 -4.36 -2.38
N ASN A 115 9.98 -5.09 -2.21
CA ASN A 115 11.31 -4.53 -2.40
C ASN A 115 11.55 -4.04 -3.84
N ILE A 116 11.11 -4.80 -4.85
CA ILE A 116 11.18 -4.37 -6.25
C ILE A 116 10.24 -3.18 -6.50
N MET A 117 9.08 -3.15 -5.89
CA MET A 117 8.16 -2.00 -5.91
C MET A 117 8.70 -0.79 -5.15
N ARG A 118 9.76 -0.95 -4.34
CA ARG A 118 10.30 0.06 -3.43
C ARG A 118 9.26 0.53 -2.43
N LYS A 119 8.50 -0.41 -1.90
CA LYS A 119 7.46 -0.22 -0.89
C LYS A 119 7.91 -0.78 0.47
N PRO A 120 7.30 -0.31 1.57
CA PRO A 120 7.58 -0.86 2.89
C PRO A 120 7.16 -2.34 3.00
N PRO A 121 7.74 -3.11 3.93
CA PRO A 121 7.37 -4.50 4.15
C PRO A 121 5.91 -4.63 4.59
N PHE A 122 5.28 -5.76 4.26
CA PHE A 122 3.86 -6.00 4.57
C PHE A 122 3.54 -5.99 6.07
N SER A 123 4.52 -6.26 6.93
CA SER A 123 4.38 -6.15 8.39
C SER A 123 3.88 -4.78 8.83
N GLN A 124 4.31 -3.69 8.18
CA GLN A 124 3.84 -2.33 8.50
C GLN A 124 2.34 -2.14 8.23
N PHE A 125 1.80 -2.78 7.19
CA PHE A 125 0.35 -2.79 7.01
C PHE A 125 -0.36 -3.46 8.19
N GLY A 126 0.17 -4.57 8.69
CA GLY A 126 -0.35 -5.24 9.88
C GLY A 126 -0.30 -4.37 11.14
N GLU A 127 0.77 -3.58 11.33
CA GLU A 127 0.89 -2.63 12.43
C GLU A 127 -0.13 -1.50 12.30
N PHE A 128 -0.27 -0.93 11.11
CA PHE A 128 -1.29 0.10 10.86
C PHE A 128 -2.71 -0.43 11.07
N LYS A 129 -3.00 -1.66 10.62
CA LYS A 129 -4.30 -2.29 10.85
C LYS A 129 -4.63 -2.40 12.35
N LYS A 130 -3.67 -2.77 13.18
CA LYS A 130 -3.88 -2.82 14.64
C LYS A 130 -4.22 -1.45 15.22
N ILE A 131 -3.56 -0.38 14.74
CA ILE A 131 -3.87 1.00 15.16
C ILE A 131 -5.27 1.39 14.73
N PHE A 132 -5.62 1.11 13.48
CA PHE A 132 -6.94 1.39 12.92
C PHE A 132 -8.04 0.67 13.69
N ASP A 133 -7.89 -0.64 13.94
CA ASP A 133 -8.88 -1.45 14.66
C ASP A 133 -9.04 -0.95 16.12
N ARG A 134 -7.93 -0.60 16.78
CA ARG A 134 -7.94 -0.06 18.13
C ARG A 134 -8.73 1.26 18.21
N ILE A 135 -8.44 2.22 17.32
CA ILE A 135 -9.14 3.51 17.29
C ILE A 135 -10.63 3.31 16.99
N ASN A 136 -10.98 2.43 16.04
CA ASN A 136 -12.38 2.09 15.77
C ASN A 136 -13.09 1.54 17.01
N HIS A 137 -12.44 0.67 17.77
CA HIS A 137 -13.01 0.12 19.00
C HIS A 137 -13.17 1.20 20.07
N GLU A 138 -12.15 2.03 20.30
CA GLU A 138 -12.16 3.11 21.29
C GLU A 138 -13.22 4.16 21.01
N GLU A 139 -13.44 4.49 19.73
CA GLU A 139 -14.42 5.50 19.28
C GLU A 139 -15.80 4.91 18.94
N GLY A 140 -16.01 3.59 19.13
CA GLY A 140 -17.28 2.92 18.81
C GLY A 140 -17.62 2.90 17.33
N LEU A 141 -16.64 2.96 16.43
CA LEU A 141 -16.80 3.02 14.98
C LEU A 141 -16.83 1.62 14.36
N ARG A 142 -17.41 1.52 13.16
CA ARG A 142 -17.47 0.28 12.35
C ARG A 142 -16.92 0.53 10.95
N GLN A 143 -15.75 1.15 10.88
CA GLN A 143 -15.12 1.45 9.61
C GLN A 143 -14.35 0.24 9.08
N GLN A 144 -14.09 0.23 7.77
CA GLN A 144 -13.36 -0.84 7.09
C GLN A 144 -12.10 -0.30 6.40
N LEU A 145 -11.01 -1.06 6.48
CA LEU A 145 -9.86 -0.87 5.60
C LEU A 145 -10.14 -1.52 4.25
N ILE A 146 -9.88 -0.77 3.18
CA ILE A 146 -9.98 -1.26 1.81
C ILE A 146 -8.57 -1.34 1.23
N PRO A 147 -7.92 -2.52 1.32
CA PRO A 147 -6.58 -2.68 0.81
C PRO A 147 -6.56 -2.75 -0.72
N TYR A 148 -5.62 -2.04 -1.32
CA TYR A 148 -5.34 -2.08 -2.74
C TYR A 148 -4.15 -3.02 -3.00
N PHE A 149 -4.33 -3.97 -3.94
CA PHE A 149 -3.30 -4.93 -4.33
C PHE A 149 -3.07 -4.93 -5.83
N ILE A 150 -1.83 -5.23 -6.22
CA ILE A 150 -1.39 -5.29 -7.62
C ILE A 150 -0.85 -6.70 -7.91
N SER A 151 -1.34 -7.31 -8.99
CA SER A 151 -0.76 -8.52 -9.59
C SER A 151 0.15 -8.16 -10.77
N SER A 152 0.92 -9.13 -11.22
CA SER A 152 1.73 -9.02 -12.44
C SER A 152 2.81 -7.92 -12.42
N HIS A 153 3.11 -7.36 -11.24
CA HIS A 153 4.25 -6.46 -11.10
C HIS A 153 5.57 -7.19 -11.38
N PRO A 154 6.59 -6.55 -11.97
CA PRO A 154 7.91 -7.14 -12.09
C PRO A 154 8.37 -7.79 -10.77
N GLY A 155 8.84 -9.03 -10.86
CA GLY A 155 9.21 -9.86 -9.72
C GLY A 155 8.05 -10.66 -9.10
N CYS A 156 6.79 -10.37 -9.40
CA CYS A 156 5.66 -11.12 -8.88
C CYS A 156 5.46 -12.41 -9.69
N LYS A 157 5.42 -13.55 -8.99
CA LYS A 157 5.11 -14.86 -9.54
C LYS A 157 3.76 -15.37 -9.03
N GLU A 158 3.30 -16.45 -9.60
CA GLU A 158 2.02 -17.09 -9.23
C GLU A 158 2.04 -17.58 -7.77
N GLU A 159 3.19 -18.05 -7.28
CA GLU A 159 3.36 -18.47 -5.88
C GLU A 159 3.15 -17.30 -4.90
N ASP A 160 3.65 -16.10 -5.25
CA ASP A 160 3.45 -14.90 -4.43
C ASP A 160 1.96 -14.54 -4.34
N MET A 161 1.23 -14.69 -5.45
CA MET A 161 -0.21 -14.43 -5.50
C MET A 161 -1.02 -15.49 -4.74
N ALA A 162 -0.58 -16.74 -4.79
CA ALA A 162 -1.20 -17.83 -4.03
C ALA A 162 -1.04 -17.59 -2.51
N GLU A 163 0.12 -17.15 -2.06
CA GLU A 163 0.35 -16.76 -0.67
C GLU A 163 -0.45 -15.52 -0.27
N LEU A 164 -0.57 -14.52 -1.17
CA LEU A 164 -1.42 -13.36 -0.96
C LEU A 164 -2.88 -13.77 -0.72
N ALA A 165 -3.41 -14.73 -1.51
CA ALA A 165 -4.76 -15.24 -1.32
C ALA A 165 -4.97 -15.85 0.07
N VAL A 166 -4.00 -16.62 0.58
CA VAL A 166 -4.07 -17.21 1.93
C VAL A 166 -4.01 -16.13 3.02
N ILE A 167 -3.15 -15.12 2.83
CA ILE A 167 -3.02 -14.02 3.80
C ILE A 167 -4.29 -13.19 3.83
N THR A 168 -4.85 -12.83 2.68
CA THR A 168 -6.09 -12.05 2.60
C THR A 168 -7.29 -12.81 3.15
N LYS A 169 -7.36 -14.13 2.95
CA LYS A 169 -8.34 -14.99 3.61
C LYS A 169 -8.22 -14.95 5.14
N ARG A 170 -6.99 -15.09 5.65
CA ARG A 170 -6.75 -15.05 7.11
C ARG A 170 -7.12 -13.71 7.73
N LEU A 171 -6.95 -12.62 6.98
CA LEU A 171 -7.30 -11.26 7.39
C LEU A 171 -8.76 -10.89 7.10
N ASP A 172 -9.53 -11.82 6.52
CA ASP A 172 -10.93 -11.65 6.13
C ASP A 172 -11.16 -10.50 5.12
N PHE A 173 -10.23 -10.34 4.17
CA PHE A 173 -10.36 -9.37 3.09
C PHE A 173 -10.93 -10.03 1.82
N HIS A 174 -12.16 -9.69 1.46
CA HIS A 174 -12.70 -9.90 0.12
C HIS A 174 -12.30 -8.72 -0.76
N LEU A 175 -11.30 -8.92 -1.61
CA LEU A 175 -10.66 -7.82 -2.32
C LEU A 175 -11.58 -7.19 -3.37
N GLU A 176 -11.72 -5.87 -3.31
CA GLU A 176 -12.48 -5.06 -4.27
C GLU A 176 -11.58 -4.17 -5.12
N GLN A 177 -10.48 -3.72 -4.54
CA GLN A 177 -9.51 -2.81 -5.17
C GLN A 177 -8.28 -3.61 -5.61
N VAL A 178 -8.32 -4.14 -6.83
CA VAL A 178 -7.25 -4.95 -7.41
C VAL A 178 -6.94 -4.47 -8.83
N GLN A 179 -5.67 -4.55 -9.21
CA GLN A 179 -5.20 -4.16 -10.53
C GLN A 179 -4.07 -5.06 -11.01
N ASP A 180 -4.01 -5.32 -12.31
CA ASP A 180 -2.80 -5.86 -12.93
C ASP A 180 -1.82 -4.72 -13.19
N PHE A 181 -0.54 -5.00 -13.02
CA PHE A 181 0.50 -4.02 -13.34
C PHE A 181 0.35 -3.51 -14.77
N THR A 182 0.29 -2.19 -14.89
CA THR A 182 0.30 -1.48 -16.17
C THR A 182 1.57 -0.66 -16.27
N PRO A 183 2.41 -0.91 -17.29
CA PRO A 183 3.63 -0.13 -17.48
C PRO A 183 3.31 1.36 -17.62
N THR A 184 3.92 2.18 -16.77
CA THR A 184 3.80 3.64 -16.81
C THR A 184 5.15 4.21 -17.22
N PRO A 185 5.24 5.03 -18.28
CA PRO A 185 6.50 5.61 -18.74
C PRO A 185 7.30 6.27 -17.61
N MET A 186 8.62 6.22 -17.71
CA MET A 186 9.57 6.83 -16.78
C MET A 186 9.55 6.24 -15.34
N THR A 187 9.05 5.02 -15.16
CA THR A 187 9.09 4.34 -13.86
C THR A 187 10.10 3.19 -13.87
N VAL A 188 10.76 2.97 -12.74
CA VAL A 188 11.69 1.84 -12.51
C VAL A 188 11.00 0.50 -12.79
N ALA A 189 9.73 0.37 -12.41
CA ALA A 189 8.96 -0.85 -12.65
C ALA A 189 8.74 -1.12 -14.15
N THR A 190 8.49 -0.07 -14.95
CA THR A 190 8.35 -0.23 -16.41
C THR A 190 9.67 -0.63 -17.06
N GLU A 191 10.79 -0.07 -16.61
CA GLU A 191 12.10 -0.45 -17.09
C GLU A 191 12.40 -1.92 -16.77
N ALA A 192 12.15 -2.35 -15.53
CA ALA A 192 12.28 -3.75 -15.14
C ALA A 192 11.35 -4.68 -15.95
N TRP A 193 10.10 -4.26 -16.19
CA TRP A 193 9.14 -5.02 -16.98
C TRP A 193 9.59 -5.19 -18.44
N TYR A 194 10.12 -4.13 -19.04
CA TYR A 194 10.55 -4.13 -20.43
C TYR A 194 11.84 -4.94 -20.61
N THR A 195 12.86 -4.63 -19.83
CA THR A 195 14.21 -5.22 -19.96
C THR A 195 14.33 -6.63 -19.37
N GLY A 196 13.50 -6.98 -18.37
CA GLY A 196 13.65 -8.22 -17.59
C GLY A 196 14.77 -8.17 -16.54
N PHE A 197 15.31 -6.96 -16.25
CA PHE A 197 16.37 -6.76 -15.27
C PHE A 197 16.01 -5.65 -14.29
N HIS A 198 16.47 -5.78 -13.06
CA HIS A 198 16.34 -4.71 -12.07
C HIS A 198 17.29 -3.54 -12.44
N PRO A 199 16.78 -2.30 -12.65
CA PRO A 199 17.59 -1.21 -13.21
C PRO A 199 18.83 -0.80 -12.41
N TYR A 200 18.83 -1.06 -11.11
CA TYR A 200 19.98 -0.70 -10.24
C TYR A 200 20.92 -1.85 -9.94
N THR A 201 20.42 -3.09 -9.85
CA THR A 201 21.25 -4.26 -9.49
C THR A 201 21.61 -5.12 -10.68
N LEU A 202 20.93 -4.94 -11.81
CA LEU A 202 21.04 -5.73 -13.04
C LEU A 202 20.73 -7.23 -12.86
N GLU A 203 20.08 -7.58 -11.75
CA GLU A 203 19.61 -8.94 -11.52
C GLU A 203 18.38 -9.23 -12.40
N PRO A 204 18.27 -10.47 -12.94
CA PRO A 204 17.10 -10.88 -13.71
C PRO A 204 15.81 -10.77 -12.89
N VAL A 205 14.78 -10.17 -13.49
CA VAL A 205 13.45 -9.99 -12.88
C VAL A 205 12.39 -10.60 -13.79
N PHE A 206 11.66 -11.59 -13.28
CA PHE A 206 10.50 -12.14 -13.99
C PHE A 206 9.42 -11.05 -14.14
N SER A 207 8.74 -11.03 -15.29
CA SER A 207 7.60 -10.15 -15.53
C SER A 207 6.55 -10.87 -16.36
N ALA A 208 5.33 -10.92 -15.87
CA ALA A 208 4.19 -11.47 -16.61
C ALA A 208 3.86 -10.53 -17.80
N LYS A 209 4.13 -10.98 -19.02
CA LYS A 209 3.92 -10.19 -20.25
C LYS A 209 2.71 -10.64 -21.05
N THR A 210 2.39 -11.93 -20.99
CA THR A 210 1.25 -12.48 -21.73
C THR A 210 -0.05 -12.37 -20.93
N GLN A 211 -1.17 -12.32 -21.65
CA GLN A 211 -2.49 -12.31 -21.01
C GLN A 211 -2.71 -13.56 -20.14
N ARG A 212 -2.20 -14.71 -20.57
CA ARG A 212 -2.29 -15.96 -19.80
C ARG A 212 -1.57 -15.87 -18.45
N GLU A 213 -0.34 -15.35 -18.42
CA GLU A 213 0.44 -15.16 -17.19
C GLU A 213 -0.25 -14.19 -16.24
N LYS A 214 -0.80 -13.09 -16.78
CA LYS A 214 -1.55 -12.11 -15.97
C LYS A 214 -2.81 -12.72 -15.35
N LEU A 215 -3.60 -13.46 -16.13
CA LEU A 215 -4.79 -14.13 -15.62
C LEU A 215 -4.47 -15.21 -14.59
N ALA A 216 -3.37 -15.97 -14.79
CA ALA A 216 -2.90 -16.97 -13.83
C ALA A 216 -2.57 -16.37 -12.46
N GLN A 217 -2.05 -15.13 -12.44
CA GLN A 217 -1.83 -14.39 -11.19
C GLN A 217 -3.12 -13.77 -10.65
N ARG A 218 -3.87 -13.07 -11.48
CA ARG A 218 -5.06 -12.29 -11.09
C ARG A 218 -6.14 -13.12 -10.42
N GLN A 219 -6.38 -14.38 -10.84
CA GLN A 219 -7.42 -15.26 -10.29
C GLN A 219 -7.31 -15.42 -8.78
N PHE A 220 -6.11 -15.37 -8.19
CA PHE A 220 -5.88 -15.53 -6.76
C PHE A 220 -6.50 -14.40 -5.90
N PHE A 221 -6.76 -13.23 -6.46
CA PHE A 221 -7.49 -12.18 -5.76
C PHE A 221 -8.91 -12.60 -5.41
N PHE A 222 -9.52 -13.47 -6.23
CA PHE A 222 -10.91 -13.86 -6.13
C PHE A 222 -11.10 -15.26 -5.50
N TRP A 223 -10.17 -15.65 -4.60
CA TRP A 223 -10.21 -16.94 -3.92
C TRP A 223 -11.55 -17.24 -3.25
N TYR A 224 -12.33 -16.24 -2.86
CA TYR A 224 -13.61 -16.34 -2.20
C TYR A 224 -14.78 -16.60 -3.16
N LYS A 225 -14.59 -16.42 -4.47
CA LYS A 225 -15.61 -16.65 -5.48
C LYS A 225 -15.71 -18.14 -5.82
N PRO A 226 -16.93 -18.75 -5.73
CA PRO A 226 -17.11 -20.17 -6.03
C PRO A 226 -16.67 -20.56 -7.46
N GLU A 227 -16.91 -19.68 -8.42
CA GLU A 227 -16.55 -19.88 -9.83
C GLU A 227 -15.05 -19.97 -10.08
N GLU A 228 -14.24 -19.30 -9.27
CA GLU A 228 -12.79 -19.29 -9.41
C GLU A 228 -12.10 -20.48 -8.70
N ARG A 229 -12.81 -21.13 -7.79
CA ARG A 229 -12.23 -22.18 -6.94
C ARG A 229 -11.55 -23.30 -7.73
N ARG A 230 -12.20 -23.79 -8.81
CA ARG A 230 -11.65 -24.87 -9.64
C ARG A 230 -10.38 -24.43 -10.34
N ASN A 231 -10.37 -23.23 -10.90
CA ASN A 231 -9.23 -22.66 -11.60
C ASN A 231 -8.05 -22.50 -10.66
N ILE A 232 -8.27 -21.92 -9.48
CA ILE A 232 -7.25 -21.71 -8.44
C ILE A 232 -6.66 -23.05 -7.96
N ILE A 233 -7.49 -24.08 -7.72
CA ILE A 233 -6.99 -25.42 -7.32
C ILE A 233 -6.12 -26.03 -8.41
N ASN A 234 -6.52 -25.92 -9.67
CA ASN A 234 -5.73 -26.42 -10.80
C ASN A 234 -4.40 -25.70 -10.91
N GLU A 235 -4.43 -24.38 -10.72
CA GLU A 235 -3.22 -23.55 -10.75
C GLU A 235 -2.27 -23.89 -9.60
N LEU A 236 -2.77 -24.04 -8.37
CA LEU A 236 -1.98 -24.47 -7.21
C LEU A 236 -1.30 -25.83 -7.44
N ARG A 237 -1.99 -26.78 -8.09
CA ARG A 237 -1.39 -28.07 -8.48
C ARG A 237 -0.31 -27.89 -9.54
N ARG A 238 -0.55 -27.04 -10.54
CA ARG A 238 0.40 -26.74 -11.61
C ARG A 238 1.72 -26.15 -11.10
N ILE A 239 1.63 -25.23 -10.13
CA ILE A 239 2.80 -24.58 -9.52
C ILE A 239 3.39 -25.38 -8.34
N GLY A 240 2.86 -26.58 -8.04
CA GLY A 240 3.36 -27.42 -6.96
C GLY A 240 3.03 -26.97 -5.54
N ARG A 241 2.07 -26.02 -5.37
CA ARG A 241 1.69 -25.45 -4.07
C ARG A 241 0.37 -26.05 -3.54
N THR A 242 0.30 -27.38 -3.54
CA THR A 242 -0.86 -28.11 -3.00
C THR A 242 -1.08 -27.86 -1.51
N ASP A 243 -0.02 -27.51 -0.77
CA ASP A 243 -0.08 -27.10 0.64
C ASP A 243 -1.02 -25.93 0.90
N LEU A 244 -1.26 -25.08 -0.10
CA LEU A 244 -2.15 -23.93 0.00
C LEU A 244 -3.63 -24.25 -0.28
N ILE A 245 -3.92 -25.41 -0.87
CA ILE A 245 -5.30 -25.83 -1.16
C ILE A 245 -6.09 -25.96 0.15
N ASP A 246 -5.54 -26.64 1.14
CA ASP A 246 -6.18 -26.83 2.44
C ASP A 246 -6.30 -25.51 3.21
N LYS A 247 -5.30 -24.62 3.10
CA LYS A 247 -5.34 -23.29 3.71
C LYS A 247 -6.44 -22.41 3.11
N LEU A 248 -6.68 -22.53 1.80
CA LEU A 248 -7.72 -21.76 1.11
C LEU A 248 -9.11 -22.41 1.20
N TYR A 249 -9.20 -23.73 1.09
CA TYR A 249 -10.48 -24.42 0.86
C TYR A 249 -10.75 -25.58 1.83
N GLY A 250 -9.82 -25.92 2.71
CA GLY A 250 -10.04 -26.90 3.77
C GLY A 250 -11.14 -26.45 4.74
N LYS A 251 -11.84 -27.40 5.35
CA LYS A 251 -12.78 -27.09 6.42
C LYS A 251 -12.00 -26.50 7.62
N ARG A 252 -12.51 -25.39 8.18
CA ARG A 252 -12.05 -24.88 9.48
C ARG A 252 -12.42 -25.87 10.59
#